data_9ee8e0df238e5566b21129338a85182e
#
_entry.id   9ee8e0df238e5566b21129338a85182e
#
_cell.length_a   1.000
_cell.length_b   1.000
_cell.length_c   1.000
_cell.angle_alpha   90.00
_cell.angle_beta   90.00
_cell.angle_gamma   90.00
#
_symmetry.space_group_name_H-M   'P 1'
#
loop_
_entity.id
_entity.type
_entity.pdbx_description
1 polymer ?
#
loop_
_entity_poly.entity_id
_entity_poly.type
_entity_poly.pdbx_seq_one_letter_code
_entity_poly.pdbx_strand_id
1 'polypeptide(L)'
;YGILKPFDGIVPYRLEMQTKLAIADKKNLYSFWENSLYKELTKDTNTILNLASKEYSKTIEKYLTKDDIFITCVFGNFVNSKIKVKATEAKMARGLMIRYLAENNITDIEKVKDFKELGFSYSKEHSKPNEFVFLK
;
A
#
# COMPACT_ATOMS: atom_id res chain seq x y z
N TYR A 1 0.63 11.72 -14.08
CA TYR A 1 1.65 10.73 -13.73
C TYR A 1 0.94 9.42 -13.43
N GLY A 2 1.48 8.29 -13.74
CA GLY A 2 0.95 6.96 -13.45
C GLY A 2 1.69 6.32 -12.27
N ILE A 3 2.33 5.17 -12.51
CA ILE A 3 3.26 4.55 -11.58
C ILE A 3 4.63 5.19 -11.75
N LEU A 4 5.24 5.57 -10.63
CA LEU A 4 6.54 6.20 -10.56
C LEU A 4 7.49 5.33 -9.73
N LYS A 5 8.74 5.26 -10.13
CA LYS A 5 9.83 4.72 -9.31
C LYS A 5 10.31 5.78 -8.31
N PRO A 6 10.97 5.39 -7.20
CA PRO A 6 11.37 6.34 -6.15
C PRO A 6 12.22 7.53 -6.60
N PHE A 7 12.99 7.39 -7.69
CA PHE A 7 13.87 8.43 -8.21
C PHE A 7 13.39 9.06 -9.52
N ASP A 8 12.15 8.78 -9.93
CA ASP A 8 11.59 9.44 -11.11
C ASP A 8 11.36 10.92 -10.82
N GLY A 9 11.78 11.77 -11.78
CA GLY A 9 11.55 13.22 -11.70
C GLY A 9 10.06 13.55 -11.89
N ILE A 10 9.53 14.44 -11.05
CA ILE A 10 8.16 14.95 -11.17
C ILE A 10 8.13 16.46 -11.09
N VAL A 11 7.13 17.06 -11.72
CA VAL A 11 6.75 18.45 -11.42
C VAL A 11 5.86 18.43 -10.17
N PRO A 12 6.13 19.24 -9.15
CA PRO A 12 5.29 19.30 -7.95
C PRO A 12 3.84 19.61 -8.31
N TYR A 13 2.91 18.81 -7.76
CA TYR A 13 1.47 19.00 -7.95
C TYR A 13 0.71 18.57 -6.69
N ARG A 14 -0.51 19.07 -6.55
CA ARG A 14 -1.42 18.67 -5.48
C ARG A 14 -2.70 18.12 -6.10
N LEU A 15 -2.74 16.82 -6.29
CA LEU A 15 -3.89 16.11 -6.83
C LEU A 15 -4.04 14.76 -6.11
N GLU A 16 -5.18 14.55 -5.49
CA GLU A 16 -5.54 13.30 -4.79
C GLU A 16 -6.46 12.46 -5.67
N MET A 17 -6.43 11.13 -5.51
CA MET A 17 -7.26 10.22 -6.32
C MET A 17 -8.76 10.43 -6.13
N GLN A 18 -9.17 10.96 -4.97
CA GLN A 18 -10.57 11.28 -4.67
C GLN A 18 -11.00 12.66 -5.18
N THR A 19 -10.11 13.45 -5.75
CA THR A 19 -10.45 14.76 -6.33
C THR A 19 -11.55 14.59 -7.36
N LYS A 20 -12.58 15.44 -7.26
CA LYS A 20 -13.69 15.49 -8.22
C LYS A 20 -13.23 16.16 -9.51
N LEU A 21 -12.45 15.45 -10.29
CA LEU A 21 -11.90 15.89 -11.58
C LEU A 21 -12.39 14.95 -12.67
N ALA A 22 -13.19 15.49 -13.58
CA ALA A 22 -13.55 14.81 -14.81
C ALA A 22 -12.50 15.11 -15.89
N ILE A 23 -12.07 14.09 -16.62
CA ILE A 23 -11.10 14.21 -17.72
C ILE A 23 -11.70 13.53 -18.96
N ALA A 24 -11.92 14.29 -20.01
CA ALA A 24 -12.62 13.84 -21.21
C ALA A 24 -13.99 13.22 -20.85
N ASP A 25 -14.26 12.00 -21.24
CA ASP A 25 -15.47 11.23 -20.96
C ASP A 25 -15.47 10.54 -19.57
N LYS A 26 -14.39 10.65 -18.80
CA LYS A 26 -14.21 9.96 -17.52
C LYS A 26 -14.65 10.84 -16.35
N LYS A 27 -15.47 10.28 -15.47
CA LYS A 27 -16.09 11.01 -14.34
C LYS A 27 -15.14 11.36 -13.19
N ASN A 28 -14.02 10.66 -13.09
CA ASN A 28 -13.03 10.83 -12.01
C ASN A 28 -11.72 10.12 -12.36
N LEU A 29 -10.69 10.29 -11.53
CA LEU A 29 -9.37 9.70 -11.75
C LEU A 29 -9.38 8.16 -11.73
N TYR A 30 -10.25 7.52 -10.94
CA TYR A 30 -10.36 6.05 -10.95
C TYR A 30 -10.88 5.52 -12.29
N SER A 31 -11.84 6.21 -12.89
CA SER A 31 -12.35 5.85 -14.22
C SER A 31 -11.40 6.27 -15.34
N PHE A 32 -10.56 7.27 -15.12
CA PHE A 32 -9.51 7.67 -16.07
C PHE A 32 -8.41 6.59 -16.18
N TRP A 33 -7.90 6.14 -15.05
CA TRP A 33 -6.82 5.14 -15.02
C TRP A 33 -7.29 3.73 -15.37
N GLU A 34 -8.54 3.38 -15.07
CA GLU A 34 -9.10 2.04 -15.26
C GLU A 34 -8.13 0.95 -14.74
N ASN A 35 -7.78 -0.04 -15.56
CA ASN A 35 -6.87 -1.12 -15.20
C ASN A 35 -5.41 -0.86 -15.61
N SER A 36 -5.09 0.31 -16.15
CA SER A 36 -3.75 0.59 -16.67
C SER A 36 -2.67 0.57 -15.59
N LEU A 37 -2.98 1.06 -14.37
CA LEU A 37 -2.05 0.99 -13.25
C LEU A 37 -1.82 -0.45 -12.79
N TYR A 38 -2.87 -1.27 -12.72
CA TYR A 38 -2.75 -2.68 -12.40
C TYR A 38 -1.89 -3.42 -13.43
N LYS A 39 -2.16 -3.24 -14.72
CA LYS A 39 -1.39 -3.86 -15.80
C LYS A 39 0.08 -3.48 -15.78
N GLU A 40 0.37 -2.22 -15.49
CA GLU A 40 1.76 -1.76 -15.39
C GLU A 40 2.48 -2.38 -14.19
N LEU A 41 1.82 -2.42 -13.03
CA LEU A 41 2.39 -2.97 -11.80
C LEU A 41 2.64 -4.47 -11.89
N THR A 42 1.80 -5.21 -12.60
CA THR A 42 1.84 -6.68 -12.67
C THR A 42 2.59 -7.23 -13.88
N LYS A 43 3.30 -6.39 -14.66
CA LYS A 43 4.10 -6.83 -15.82
C LYS A 43 5.15 -7.88 -15.45
N ASP A 44 5.85 -7.67 -14.35
CA ASP A 44 7.02 -8.45 -13.97
C ASP A 44 6.80 -9.30 -12.72
N THR A 45 5.68 -9.11 -12.02
CA THR A 45 5.37 -9.81 -10.77
C THR A 45 3.88 -9.84 -10.51
N ASN A 46 3.41 -10.92 -9.89
CA ASN A 46 2.05 -11.03 -9.37
C ASN A 46 1.99 -10.85 -7.83
N THR A 47 3.13 -10.53 -7.20
CA THR A 47 3.20 -10.32 -5.74
C THR A 47 3.31 -8.84 -5.43
N ILE A 48 2.34 -8.31 -4.70
CA ILE A 48 2.21 -6.90 -4.37
C ILE A 48 2.11 -6.74 -2.86
N LEU A 49 3.07 -6.06 -2.26
CA LEU A 49 2.98 -5.58 -0.87
C LEU A 49 2.34 -4.20 -0.86
N ASN A 50 1.11 -4.12 -0.39
CA ASN A 50 0.38 -2.86 -0.34
C ASN A 50 0.72 -2.06 0.92
N LEU A 51 1.46 -0.99 0.73
CA LEU A 51 1.78 0.05 1.73
C LEU A 51 1.04 1.36 1.44
N ALA A 52 0.16 1.39 0.45
CA ALA A 52 -0.63 2.56 0.11
C ALA A 52 -1.84 2.74 1.05
N SER A 53 -2.35 3.96 1.13
CA SER A 53 -3.64 4.20 1.76
C SER A 53 -4.78 3.62 0.91
N LYS A 54 -5.95 3.39 1.52
CA LYS A 54 -7.13 2.84 0.83
C LYS A 54 -7.55 3.65 -0.40
N GLU A 55 -7.32 4.94 -0.38
CA GLU A 55 -7.56 5.83 -1.52
C GLU A 55 -6.79 5.38 -2.76
N TYR A 56 -5.51 5.08 -2.61
CA TYR A 56 -4.64 4.69 -3.72
C TYR A 56 -4.73 3.19 -4.02
N SER A 57 -4.83 2.32 -3.01
CA SER A 57 -4.91 0.88 -3.24
C SER A 57 -6.15 0.45 -4.02
N LYS A 58 -7.26 1.19 -3.92
CA LYS A 58 -8.47 0.98 -4.73
C LYS A 58 -8.23 1.02 -6.24
N THR A 59 -7.19 1.70 -6.71
CA THR A 59 -6.84 1.73 -8.14
C THR A 59 -6.40 0.37 -8.66
N ILE A 60 -5.90 -0.49 -7.78
CA ILE A 60 -5.38 -1.82 -8.08
C ILE A 60 -6.37 -2.90 -7.65
N GLU A 61 -6.89 -2.81 -6.41
CA GLU A 61 -7.66 -3.88 -5.74
C GLU A 61 -8.81 -4.46 -6.59
N LYS A 62 -9.53 -3.61 -7.31
CA LYS A 62 -10.70 -4.05 -8.11
C LYS A 62 -10.33 -4.84 -9.38
N TYR A 63 -9.06 -4.89 -9.73
CA TYR A 63 -8.57 -5.60 -10.91
C TYR A 63 -7.76 -6.84 -10.57
N LEU A 64 -7.53 -7.10 -9.28
CA LEU A 64 -6.80 -8.28 -8.81
C LEU A 64 -7.51 -9.55 -9.28
N THR A 65 -6.70 -10.53 -9.67
CA THR A 65 -7.14 -11.86 -10.07
C THR A 65 -6.81 -12.87 -8.97
N LYS A 66 -7.26 -14.12 -9.14
CA LYS A 66 -6.93 -15.23 -8.22
C LYS A 66 -5.44 -15.61 -8.19
N ASP A 67 -4.70 -15.18 -9.21
CA ASP A 67 -3.28 -15.51 -9.36
C ASP A 67 -2.38 -14.43 -8.72
N ASP A 68 -2.98 -13.32 -8.28
CA ASP A 68 -2.25 -12.23 -7.62
C ASP A 68 -2.14 -12.47 -6.11
N ILE A 69 -0.94 -12.25 -5.59
CA ILE A 69 -0.67 -12.18 -4.15
C ILE A 69 -0.66 -10.71 -3.75
N PHE A 70 -1.74 -10.27 -3.11
CA PHE A 70 -1.89 -8.89 -2.66
C PHE A 70 -1.99 -8.84 -1.14
N ILE A 71 -0.92 -8.36 -0.49
CA ILE A 71 -0.82 -8.32 0.97
C ILE A 71 -0.81 -6.87 1.45
N THR A 72 -1.79 -6.51 2.26
CA THR A 72 -1.88 -5.17 2.87
C THR A 72 -1.23 -5.15 4.25
N CYS A 73 -0.34 -4.19 4.49
CA CYS A 73 0.19 -3.93 5.83
C CYS A 73 -0.70 -2.92 6.57
N VAL A 74 -1.18 -3.33 7.73
CA VAL A 74 -1.98 -2.51 8.64
C VAL A 74 -1.14 -2.17 9.86
N PHE A 75 -1.00 -0.88 10.19
CA PHE A 75 -0.29 -0.39 11.36
C PHE A 75 -1.30 0.24 12.33
N GLY A 76 -1.43 -0.33 13.51
CA GLY A 76 -2.42 0.10 14.48
C GLY A 76 -2.00 -0.04 15.93
N ASN A 77 -2.78 0.57 16.80
CA ASN A 77 -2.65 0.46 18.25
C ASN A 77 -3.75 -0.47 18.76
N PHE A 78 -3.40 -1.43 19.60
CA PHE A 78 -4.38 -2.32 20.21
C PHE A 78 -4.93 -1.66 21.50
N VAL A 79 -6.18 -1.18 21.44
CA VAL A 79 -6.82 -0.45 22.54
C VAL A 79 -8.24 -0.94 22.73
N ASN A 80 -8.57 -1.36 23.96
CA ASN A 80 -9.91 -1.87 24.31
C ASN A 80 -10.39 -2.99 23.39
N SER A 81 -9.52 -3.97 23.16
CA SER A 81 -9.78 -5.15 22.28
C SER A 81 -10.09 -4.80 20.82
N LYS A 82 -9.67 -3.62 20.36
CA LYS A 82 -9.84 -3.17 18.98
C LYS A 82 -8.56 -2.57 18.42
N ILE A 83 -8.32 -2.80 17.15
CA ILE A 83 -7.23 -2.16 16.41
C ILE A 83 -7.67 -0.76 15.98
N LYS A 84 -6.97 0.26 16.48
CA LYS A 84 -7.17 1.66 16.10
C LYS A 84 -6.01 2.13 15.24
N VAL A 85 -6.30 2.50 14.00
CA VAL A 85 -5.32 3.06 13.07
C VAL A 85 -5.30 4.58 13.22
N LYS A 86 -4.15 5.13 13.61
CA LYS A 86 -3.92 6.58 13.60
C LYS A 86 -3.24 6.96 12.29
N ALA A 87 -3.87 7.81 11.50
CA ALA A 87 -3.44 8.11 10.13
C ALA A 87 -1.97 8.56 10.01
N THR A 88 -1.53 9.46 10.89
CA THR A 88 -0.13 9.97 10.89
C THR A 88 0.86 8.86 11.24
N GLU A 89 0.60 8.07 12.27
CA GLU A 89 1.48 6.97 12.68
C GLU A 89 1.56 5.89 11.59
N ALA A 90 0.43 5.53 10.99
CA ALA A 90 0.39 4.57 9.89
C ALA A 90 1.15 5.08 8.66
N LYS A 91 1.07 6.38 8.34
CA LYS A 91 1.83 6.99 7.24
C LYS A 91 3.34 6.89 7.49
N MET A 92 3.79 7.23 8.71
CA MET A 92 5.20 7.13 9.10
C MET A 92 5.69 5.66 9.04
N ALA A 93 4.91 4.73 9.60
CA ALA A 93 5.26 3.30 9.62
C ALA A 93 5.38 2.71 8.21
N ARG A 94 4.50 3.09 7.28
CA ARG A 94 4.62 2.70 5.86
C ARG A 94 5.91 3.20 5.22
N GLY A 95 6.29 4.44 5.49
CA GLY A 95 7.56 4.99 5.00
C GLY A 95 8.77 4.25 5.56
N LEU A 96 8.77 3.94 6.87
CA LEU A 96 9.82 3.16 7.50
C LEU A 96 9.85 1.70 7.02
N MET A 97 8.70 1.10 6.72
CA MET A 97 8.65 -0.22 6.11
C MET A 97 9.34 -0.23 4.74
N ILE A 98 9.09 0.76 3.88
CA ILE A 98 9.78 0.87 2.59
C ILE A 98 11.30 0.97 2.79
N ARG A 99 11.73 1.82 3.72
CA ARG A 99 13.13 1.96 4.08
C ARG A 99 13.73 0.64 4.58
N TYR A 100 13.06 -0.04 5.51
CA TYR A 100 13.47 -1.33 6.05
C TYR A 100 13.65 -2.39 4.96
N LEU A 101 12.70 -2.49 4.02
CA LEU A 101 12.78 -3.41 2.89
C LEU A 101 13.99 -3.13 2.01
N ALA A 102 14.22 -1.84 1.69
CA ALA A 102 15.33 -1.42 0.83
C ALA A 102 16.69 -1.62 1.50
N GLU A 103 16.88 -1.18 2.76
CA GLU A 103 18.14 -1.28 3.48
C GLU A 103 18.56 -2.73 3.75
N ASN A 104 17.60 -3.64 3.91
CA ASN A 104 17.87 -5.06 4.17
C ASN A 104 17.74 -5.95 2.91
N ASN A 105 17.55 -5.36 1.72
CA ASN A 105 17.38 -6.09 0.45
C ASN A 105 16.34 -7.21 0.55
N ILE A 106 15.19 -6.93 1.19
CA ILE A 106 14.15 -7.92 1.43
C ILE A 106 13.34 -8.14 0.15
N THR A 107 13.41 -9.35 -0.38
CA THR A 107 12.64 -9.84 -1.52
C THR A 107 11.62 -10.92 -1.13
N ASP A 108 11.81 -11.53 0.04
CA ASP A 108 10.91 -12.55 0.60
C ASP A 108 9.81 -11.87 1.41
N ILE A 109 8.56 -12.08 1.02
CA ILE A 109 7.38 -11.49 1.65
C ILE A 109 7.23 -11.90 3.13
N GLU A 110 7.71 -13.08 3.53
CA GLU A 110 7.65 -13.54 4.91
C GLU A 110 8.55 -12.70 5.83
N LYS A 111 9.65 -12.19 5.32
CA LYS A 111 10.59 -11.33 6.06
C LYS A 111 10.05 -9.92 6.35
N VAL A 112 8.97 -9.53 5.69
CA VAL A 112 8.22 -8.30 6.04
C VAL A 112 7.75 -8.34 7.50
N LYS A 113 7.46 -9.54 8.02
CA LYS A 113 6.99 -9.78 9.39
C LYS A 113 8.04 -9.47 10.47
N ASP A 114 9.32 -9.39 10.09
CA ASP A 114 10.41 -9.07 11.02
C ASP A 114 10.53 -7.56 11.31
N PHE A 115 9.76 -6.73 10.63
CA PHE A 115 9.74 -5.28 10.82
C PHE A 115 9.42 -4.89 12.27
N LYS A 116 10.28 -4.03 12.87
CA LYS A 116 10.15 -3.56 14.26
C LYS A 116 10.61 -2.10 14.38
N GLU A 117 9.77 -1.18 13.90
CA GLU A 117 10.06 0.26 13.97
C GLU A 117 8.91 1.02 14.64
N LEU A 118 9.20 2.14 15.26
CA LEU A 118 8.23 2.97 16.00
C LEU A 118 7.41 2.21 17.06
N GLY A 119 7.96 1.10 17.57
CA GLY A 119 7.27 0.22 18.52
C GLY A 119 6.25 -0.73 17.88
N PHE A 120 6.08 -0.69 16.55
CA PHE A 120 5.25 -1.67 15.84
C PHE A 120 5.97 -3.01 15.74
N SER A 121 5.22 -4.09 15.90
CA SER A 121 5.67 -5.47 15.65
C SER A 121 4.54 -6.28 15.02
N TYR A 122 4.91 -7.29 14.24
CA TYR A 122 3.95 -8.19 13.59
C TYR A 122 3.10 -8.93 14.62
N SER A 123 1.79 -8.92 14.42
CA SER A 123 0.83 -9.65 15.25
C SER A 123 0.22 -10.81 14.45
N LYS A 124 0.68 -12.03 14.74
CA LYS A 124 0.16 -13.25 14.08
C LYS A 124 -1.34 -13.45 14.37
N GLU A 125 -1.76 -13.17 15.59
CA GLU A 125 -3.14 -13.36 16.05
C GLU A 125 -4.14 -12.48 15.27
N HIS A 126 -3.72 -11.28 14.89
CA HIS A 126 -4.58 -10.30 14.22
C HIS A 126 -4.38 -10.27 12.70
N SER A 127 -3.43 -11.04 12.19
CA SER A 127 -3.12 -11.09 10.75
C SER A 127 -3.90 -12.17 10.01
N LYS A 128 -4.03 -11.98 8.71
CA LYS A 128 -4.63 -12.92 7.75
C LYS A 128 -3.63 -13.18 6.60
N PRO A 129 -3.84 -14.18 5.76
CA PRO A 129 -2.93 -14.46 4.64
C PRO A 129 -2.68 -13.26 3.71
N ASN A 130 -3.69 -12.40 3.54
CA ASN A 130 -3.63 -11.21 2.68
C ASN A 130 -3.55 -9.89 3.46
N GLU A 131 -3.36 -9.95 4.78
CA GLU A 131 -3.32 -8.76 5.63
C GLU A 131 -2.34 -8.98 6.79
N PHE A 132 -1.20 -8.29 6.75
CA PHE A 132 -0.22 -8.32 7.83
C PHE A 132 -0.48 -7.14 8.77
N VAL A 133 -0.77 -7.46 10.02
CA VAL A 133 -1.08 -6.47 11.06
C VAL A 133 0.12 -6.27 11.95
N PHE A 134 0.52 -5.00 12.11
CA PHE A 134 1.60 -4.57 13.00
C PHE A 134 0.99 -3.71 14.10
N LEU A 135 1.22 -4.10 15.35
CA LEU A 135 0.65 -3.46 16.53
C LEU A 135 1.71 -2.88 17.44
N LYS A 136 1.34 -1.82 18.16
CA LYS A 136 2.05 -1.28 19.32
C LYS A 136 1.08 -0.90 20.43
#